data_42e07bba87e52946d19b57b4c22290fc
#
_entry.id   42e07bba87e52946d19b57b4c22290fc
#
_cell.length_a   1.000
_cell.length_b   1.000
_cell.length_c   1.000
_cell.angle_alpha   90.00
_cell.angle_beta   90.00
_cell.angle_gamma   90.00
#
_symmetry.space_group_name_H-M   'P 1'
#
loop_
_entity.id
_entity.type
_entity.pdbx_description
1 polymer ?
#
loop_
_entity_poly.entity_id
_entity_poly.type
_entity_poly.pdbx_seq_one_letter_code
_entity_poly.pdbx_strand_id
1 'polypeptide(L)'
;SVSATIAAATISKVLGGAFLSDVQTFVAALDTMFGGFRERADLTYALLKEPATAFVVVAAPERDALREAAYFVERRETEGMPLAGVVVNRMQALAAPSLSGGRATAAAEQLEDAGSGDLTPALLRLHADLCSVAERHDAHVRRFVAGHPGVPMSTVPASATDIHDLDGLRAVGTALASG
;
A
#
# COMPACT_ATOMS: atom_id res chain seq x y z
N SER A 1 -0.97 -3.20 -51.02
CA SER A 1 -0.95 -1.91 -51.72
C SER A 1 0.41 -1.72 -52.37
N VAL A 2 0.42 -1.21 -53.62
CA VAL A 2 1.61 -1.06 -54.48
C VAL A 2 2.75 -0.30 -53.79
N SER A 3 2.44 0.66 -52.93
CA SER A 3 3.42 1.46 -52.17
C SER A 3 4.28 0.64 -51.19
N ALA A 4 3.69 -0.35 -50.51
CA ALA A 4 4.41 -1.21 -49.56
C ALA A 4 5.37 -2.16 -50.27
N THR A 5 5.00 -2.63 -51.48
CA THR A 5 5.83 -3.52 -52.28
C THR A 5 7.04 -2.78 -52.88
N ILE A 6 6.85 -1.52 -53.29
CA ILE A 6 7.95 -0.69 -53.84
C ILE A 6 8.92 -0.30 -52.70
N ALA A 7 8.42 0.04 -51.52
CA ALA A 7 9.25 0.34 -50.34
C ALA A 7 10.09 -0.88 -49.93
N ALA A 8 9.49 -2.07 -49.87
CA ALA A 8 10.19 -3.31 -49.54
C ALA A 8 11.29 -3.66 -50.58
N ALA A 9 11.00 -3.50 -51.86
CA ALA A 9 11.99 -3.75 -52.92
C ALA A 9 13.16 -2.75 -52.90
N THR A 10 12.92 -1.51 -52.55
CA THR A 10 13.98 -0.47 -52.44
C THR A 10 14.85 -0.70 -51.20
N ILE A 11 14.25 -1.07 -50.10
CA ILE A 11 14.95 -1.38 -48.84
C ILE A 11 15.81 -2.65 -48.97
N SER A 12 15.31 -3.70 -49.66
CA SER A 12 16.06 -4.92 -49.91
C SER A 12 17.30 -4.71 -50.80
N LYS A 13 17.23 -3.74 -51.70
CA LYS A 13 18.33 -3.41 -52.62
C LYS A 13 19.43 -2.58 -51.97
N VAL A 14 19.10 -1.83 -50.90
CA VAL A 14 20.05 -0.96 -50.18
C VAL A 14 20.67 -1.67 -48.96
N LEU A 15 19.90 -2.49 -48.26
CA LEU A 15 20.33 -3.15 -47.00
C LEU A 15 20.76 -4.61 -47.17
N GLY A 16 20.57 -5.20 -48.35
CA GLY A 16 20.88 -6.62 -48.62
C GLY A 16 19.81 -7.58 -48.11
N GLY A 17 19.55 -8.65 -48.87
CA GLY A 17 18.54 -9.67 -48.51
C GLY A 17 18.81 -10.39 -47.18
N ALA A 18 20.08 -10.55 -46.81
CA ALA A 18 20.50 -11.15 -45.55
C ALA A 18 20.02 -10.33 -44.33
N PHE A 19 20.18 -9.02 -44.36
CA PHE A 19 19.72 -8.14 -43.27
C PHE A 19 18.20 -8.22 -43.06
N LEU A 20 17.41 -8.24 -44.14
CA LEU A 20 15.96 -8.38 -44.03
C LEU A 20 15.55 -9.74 -43.42
N SER A 21 16.25 -10.81 -43.81
CA SER A 21 16.07 -12.14 -43.22
C SER A 21 16.39 -12.17 -41.72
N ASP A 22 17.49 -11.51 -41.32
CA ASP A 22 17.89 -11.41 -39.92
C ASP A 22 16.89 -10.62 -39.11
N VAL A 23 16.37 -9.50 -39.61
CA VAL A 23 15.31 -8.73 -38.98
C VAL A 23 14.03 -9.52 -38.86
N GLN A 24 13.62 -10.27 -39.89
CA GLN A 24 12.43 -11.13 -39.85
C GLN A 24 12.61 -12.25 -38.78
N THR A 25 13.77 -12.88 -38.74
CA THR A 25 14.09 -13.92 -37.75
C THR A 25 14.09 -13.34 -36.33
N PHE A 26 14.65 -12.14 -36.14
CA PHE A 26 14.64 -11.45 -34.87
C PHE A 26 13.21 -11.11 -34.41
N VAL A 27 12.39 -10.55 -35.30
CA VAL A 27 10.98 -10.23 -34.95
C VAL A 27 10.19 -11.50 -34.67
N ALA A 28 10.38 -12.58 -35.41
CA ALA A 28 9.72 -13.86 -35.15
C ALA A 28 10.16 -14.47 -33.80
N ALA A 29 11.44 -14.36 -33.43
CA ALA A 29 11.95 -14.80 -32.14
C ALA A 29 11.38 -13.94 -31.00
N LEU A 30 11.25 -12.63 -31.16
CA LEU A 30 10.59 -11.75 -30.22
C LEU A 30 9.10 -12.10 -30.05
N ASP A 31 8.36 -12.30 -31.13
CA ASP A 31 6.95 -12.68 -31.10
C ASP A 31 6.73 -13.98 -30.34
N THR A 32 7.59 -14.98 -30.54
CA THR A 32 7.54 -16.25 -29.81
C THR A 32 7.79 -16.06 -28.32
N MET A 33 8.76 -15.22 -27.97
CA MET A 33 9.09 -14.92 -26.57
C MET A 33 7.98 -14.10 -25.89
N PHE A 34 7.47 -13.07 -26.57
CA PHE A 34 6.39 -12.24 -26.05
C PHE A 34 5.05 -12.97 -26.01
N GLY A 35 4.77 -13.87 -26.96
CA GLY A 35 3.56 -14.70 -26.95
C GLY A 35 3.45 -15.57 -25.70
N GLY A 36 4.53 -16.28 -25.35
CA GLY A 36 4.56 -17.09 -24.13
C GLY A 36 4.55 -16.27 -22.82
N PHE A 37 5.09 -15.06 -22.83
CA PHE A 37 4.99 -14.14 -21.70
C PHE A 37 3.56 -13.63 -21.53
N ARG A 38 2.93 -13.21 -22.62
CA ARG A 38 1.55 -12.71 -22.63
C ARG A 38 0.57 -13.79 -22.15
N GLU A 39 0.69 -15.00 -22.66
CA GLU A 39 -0.16 -16.12 -22.25
C GLU A 39 -0.06 -16.37 -20.72
N ARG A 40 1.17 -16.40 -20.18
CA ARG A 40 1.36 -16.54 -18.71
C ARG A 40 0.83 -15.36 -17.93
N ALA A 41 0.97 -14.13 -18.44
CA ALA A 41 0.41 -12.94 -17.83
C ALA A 41 -1.13 -13.00 -17.79
N ASP A 42 -1.75 -13.41 -18.90
CA ASP A 42 -3.20 -13.58 -19.00
C ASP A 42 -3.73 -14.66 -18.05
N LEU A 43 -3.03 -15.80 -17.92
CA LEU A 43 -3.35 -16.85 -16.96
C LEU A 43 -3.22 -16.37 -15.51
N THR A 44 -2.15 -15.63 -15.20
CA THR A 44 -1.96 -15.04 -13.87
C THR A 44 -3.08 -14.03 -13.56
N TYR A 45 -3.41 -13.19 -14.53
CA TYR A 45 -4.47 -12.20 -14.37
C TYR A 45 -5.85 -12.84 -14.19
N ALA A 46 -6.12 -13.94 -14.90
CA ALA A 46 -7.33 -14.73 -14.71
C ALA A 46 -7.41 -15.32 -13.29
N LEU A 47 -6.30 -15.89 -12.77
CA LEU A 47 -6.20 -16.41 -11.41
C LEU A 47 -6.48 -15.34 -10.34
N LEU A 48 -5.98 -14.12 -10.55
CA LEU A 48 -6.22 -13.00 -9.64
C LEU A 48 -7.70 -12.57 -9.59
N LYS A 49 -8.50 -12.91 -10.58
CA LYS A 49 -9.94 -12.63 -10.65
C LYS A 49 -10.82 -13.79 -10.16
N GLU A 50 -10.23 -14.93 -9.86
CA GLU A 50 -11.00 -16.08 -9.38
C GLU A 50 -11.67 -15.79 -8.04
N PRO A 51 -12.88 -16.32 -7.79
CA PRO A 51 -13.57 -16.17 -6.51
C PRO A 51 -12.81 -16.75 -5.30
N ALA A 52 -11.86 -17.66 -5.55
CA ALA A 52 -10.99 -18.25 -4.53
C ALA A 52 -9.80 -17.33 -4.16
N THR A 53 -9.55 -16.27 -4.94
CA THR A 53 -8.53 -15.26 -4.63
C THR A 53 -9.15 -14.16 -3.78
N ALA A 54 -8.40 -13.66 -2.80
CA ALA A 54 -8.82 -12.53 -1.99
C ALA A 54 -7.68 -11.52 -1.85
N PHE A 55 -7.95 -10.26 -2.14
CA PHE A 55 -7.00 -9.17 -1.96
C PHE A 55 -7.18 -8.52 -0.60
N VAL A 56 -6.09 -8.23 0.08
CA VAL A 56 -6.05 -7.38 1.26
C VAL A 56 -5.14 -6.20 0.95
N VAL A 57 -5.66 -5.00 1.07
CA VAL A 57 -4.88 -3.77 0.92
C VAL A 57 -4.31 -3.41 2.29
N VAL A 58 -3.00 -3.23 2.39
CA VAL A 58 -2.34 -2.79 3.62
C VAL A 58 -1.78 -1.39 3.42
N ALA A 59 -2.17 -0.45 4.28
CA ALA A 59 -1.74 0.95 4.21
C ALA A 59 -1.32 1.46 5.59
N ALA A 60 -0.42 2.45 5.63
CA ALA A 60 -0.16 3.23 6.83
C ALA A 60 -1.29 4.26 7.05
N PRO A 61 -1.49 4.77 8.31
CA PRO A 61 -2.55 5.73 8.63
C PRO A 61 -2.20 7.16 8.18
N GLU A 62 -1.51 7.28 7.06
CA GLU A 62 -1.06 8.53 6.47
C GLU A 62 -1.97 8.92 5.30
N ARG A 63 -2.09 10.23 5.08
CA ARG A 63 -2.98 10.77 4.05
C ARG A 63 -2.72 10.18 2.66
N ASP A 64 -1.44 10.11 2.27
CA ASP A 64 -1.06 9.68 0.93
C ASP A 64 -1.21 8.17 0.76
N ALA A 65 -0.81 7.38 1.76
CA ALA A 65 -0.99 5.93 1.76
C ALA A 65 -2.47 5.52 1.70
N LEU A 66 -3.35 6.19 2.46
CA LEU A 66 -4.79 5.93 2.41
C LEU A 66 -5.44 6.43 1.12
N ARG A 67 -4.91 7.48 0.47
CA ARG A 67 -5.35 7.88 -0.87
C ARG A 67 -5.00 6.83 -1.92
N GLU A 68 -3.81 6.24 -1.85
CA GLU A 68 -3.42 5.14 -2.72
C GLU A 68 -4.26 3.89 -2.47
N ALA A 69 -4.52 3.57 -1.19
CA ALA A 69 -5.43 2.49 -0.83
C ALA A 69 -6.84 2.71 -1.40
N ALA A 70 -7.38 3.93 -1.35
CA ALA A 70 -8.66 4.29 -1.94
C ALA A 70 -8.67 4.06 -3.46
N TYR A 71 -7.62 4.48 -4.16
CA TYR A 71 -7.47 4.23 -5.59
C TYR A 71 -7.46 2.73 -5.91
N PHE A 72 -6.78 1.91 -5.11
CA PHE A 72 -6.79 0.45 -5.28
C PHE A 72 -8.18 -0.15 -5.05
N VAL A 73 -8.88 0.30 -4.02
CA VAL A 73 -10.26 -0.13 -3.72
C VAL A 73 -11.20 0.16 -4.88
N GLU A 74 -11.16 1.37 -5.43
CA GLU A 74 -11.99 1.77 -6.57
C GLU A 74 -11.63 1.00 -7.85
N ARG A 75 -10.33 0.87 -8.12
CA ARG A 75 -9.85 0.19 -9.33
C ARG A 75 -10.20 -1.28 -9.34
N ARG A 76 -10.14 -1.98 -8.20
CA ARG A 76 -10.49 -3.40 -8.11
C ARG A 76 -11.94 -3.67 -8.51
N GLU A 77 -12.87 -2.75 -8.21
CA GLU A 77 -14.27 -2.86 -8.64
C GLU A 77 -14.37 -2.88 -10.17
N THR A 78 -13.64 -1.98 -10.82
CA THR A 78 -13.58 -1.90 -12.28
C THR A 78 -12.94 -3.15 -12.91
N GLU A 79 -11.94 -3.72 -12.25
CA GLU A 79 -11.19 -4.88 -12.75
C GLU A 79 -11.83 -6.23 -12.36
N GLY A 80 -12.85 -6.24 -11.49
CA GLY A 80 -13.53 -7.46 -11.02
C GLY A 80 -12.65 -8.33 -10.12
N MET A 81 -11.75 -7.72 -9.34
CA MET A 81 -10.88 -8.43 -8.38
C MET A 81 -11.54 -8.49 -7.00
N PRO A 82 -11.58 -9.67 -6.31
CA PRO A 82 -12.23 -9.79 -5.01
C PRO A 82 -11.40 -9.14 -3.89
N LEU A 83 -11.94 -8.13 -3.21
CA LEU A 83 -11.33 -7.50 -2.04
C LEU A 83 -11.88 -8.12 -0.76
N ALA A 84 -11.01 -8.62 0.10
CA ALA A 84 -11.37 -9.08 1.45
C ALA A 84 -11.47 -7.90 2.43
N GLY A 85 -10.61 -6.89 2.28
CA GLY A 85 -10.65 -5.72 3.15
C GLY A 85 -9.38 -4.87 3.08
N VAL A 86 -9.34 -3.87 3.94
CA VAL A 86 -8.19 -2.97 4.13
C VAL A 86 -7.66 -3.11 5.55
N VAL A 87 -6.35 -3.25 5.69
CA VAL A 87 -5.66 -3.23 6.98
C VAL A 87 -4.89 -1.92 7.10
N VAL A 88 -5.26 -1.08 8.08
CA VAL A 88 -4.48 0.11 8.41
C VAL A 88 -3.46 -0.27 9.47
N ASN A 89 -2.22 -0.39 9.05
CA ASN A 89 -1.10 -0.82 9.87
C ASN A 89 -0.38 0.38 10.51
N ARG A 90 0.31 0.17 11.61
CA ARG A 90 1.08 1.18 12.34
C ARG A 90 0.24 2.31 12.94
N MET A 91 -0.96 2.01 13.42
CA MET A 91 -1.76 2.97 14.17
C MET A 91 -1.05 3.36 15.46
N GLN A 92 -0.97 4.66 15.75
CA GLN A 92 -0.36 5.12 17.01
C GLN A 92 -1.19 4.67 18.19
N ALA A 93 -0.62 3.80 19.03
CA ALA A 93 -1.18 3.43 20.33
C ALA A 93 -0.65 4.36 21.43
N LEU A 94 -1.50 4.65 22.42
CA LEU A 94 -1.16 5.48 23.56
C LEU A 94 -0.98 4.61 24.81
N ALA A 95 0.11 4.81 25.54
CA ALA A 95 0.36 4.12 26.80
C ALA A 95 -0.63 4.53 27.90
N ALA A 96 -1.13 5.76 27.86
CA ALA A 96 -2.10 6.31 28.82
C ALA A 96 -3.29 6.96 28.06
N PRO A 97 -4.20 6.18 27.46
CA PRO A 97 -5.27 6.71 26.61
C PRO A 97 -6.28 7.58 27.36
N SER A 98 -6.36 7.48 28.69
CA SER A 98 -7.20 8.33 29.55
C SER A 98 -6.63 9.73 29.79
N LEU A 99 -5.34 9.96 29.49
CA LEU A 99 -4.69 11.25 29.60
C LEU A 99 -4.70 11.96 28.25
N SER A 100 -5.49 13.01 28.09
CA SER A 100 -5.52 13.79 26.86
C SER A 100 -4.23 14.60 26.67
N GLY A 101 -3.87 14.90 25.40
CA GLY A 101 -2.70 15.71 25.07
C GLY A 101 -2.70 17.07 25.76
N GLY A 102 -3.86 17.77 25.79
CA GLY A 102 -3.98 19.07 26.47
C GLY A 102 -3.73 18.97 27.99
N ARG A 103 -4.23 17.92 28.65
CA ARG A 103 -3.95 17.71 30.07
C ARG A 103 -2.48 17.36 30.33
N ALA A 104 -1.88 16.58 29.47
CA ALA A 104 -0.46 16.25 29.56
C ALA A 104 0.42 17.50 29.40
N THR A 105 0.10 18.38 28.44
CA THR A 105 0.82 19.64 28.22
C THR A 105 0.70 20.55 29.45
N ALA A 106 -0.52 20.76 29.98
CA ALA A 106 -0.75 21.60 31.15
C ALA A 106 -0.02 21.06 32.42
N ALA A 107 0.00 19.74 32.60
CA ALA A 107 0.75 19.13 33.70
C ALA A 107 2.26 19.28 33.53
N ALA A 108 2.79 19.18 32.32
CA ALA A 108 4.20 19.44 32.02
C ALA A 108 4.61 20.88 32.39
N GLU A 109 3.82 21.86 31.99
CA GLU A 109 4.04 23.29 32.28
C GLU A 109 4.05 23.55 33.79
N GLN A 110 3.06 23.02 34.53
CA GLN A 110 3.00 23.15 35.97
C GLN A 110 4.21 22.57 36.70
N LEU A 111 4.73 21.44 36.24
CA LEU A 111 5.90 20.79 36.81
C LEU A 111 7.19 21.58 36.47
N GLU A 112 7.31 22.12 35.30
CA GLU A 112 8.42 22.98 34.88
C GLU A 112 8.45 24.28 35.69
N ASP A 113 7.30 24.94 35.87
CA ASP A 113 7.17 26.15 36.66
C ASP A 113 7.48 25.91 38.19
N ALA A 114 7.17 24.71 38.68
CA ALA A 114 7.54 24.29 40.03
C ALA A 114 9.03 23.90 40.19
N GLY A 115 9.82 23.99 39.15
CA GLY A 115 11.27 23.67 39.12
C GLY A 115 11.56 22.18 39.16
N SER A 116 10.64 21.35 38.69
CA SER A 116 10.86 19.90 38.56
C SER A 116 11.97 19.64 37.51
N GLY A 117 13.11 19.17 37.98
CA GLY A 117 14.29 18.83 37.15
C GLY A 117 14.32 17.38 36.70
N ASP A 118 13.24 16.62 36.87
CA ASP A 118 13.14 15.23 36.46
C ASP A 118 12.66 15.05 35.00
N LEU A 119 12.55 13.80 34.54
CA LEU A 119 12.11 13.48 33.17
C LEU A 119 10.59 13.58 32.99
N THR A 120 9.80 13.82 34.05
CA THR A 120 8.34 13.76 34.00
C THR A 120 7.73 14.80 33.05
N PRO A 121 8.13 16.09 33.05
CA PRO A 121 7.63 17.06 32.08
C PRO A 121 7.91 16.65 30.61
N ALA A 122 9.11 16.14 30.34
CA ALA A 122 9.49 15.69 28.99
C ALA A 122 8.65 14.49 28.52
N LEU A 123 8.36 13.53 29.41
CA LEU A 123 7.49 12.39 29.09
C LEU A 123 6.05 12.83 28.86
N LEU A 124 5.54 13.80 29.61
CA LEU A 124 4.20 14.36 29.42
C LEU A 124 4.10 15.10 28.06
N ARG A 125 5.13 15.86 27.68
CA ARG A 125 5.18 16.49 26.36
C ARG A 125 5.22 15.47 25.23
N LEU A 126 6.07 14.44 25.37
CA LEU A 126 6.09 13.33 24.40
C LEU A 126 4.72 12.66 24.28
N HIS A 127 4.04 12.42 25.42
CA HIS A 127 2.69 11.86 25.39
C HIS A 127 1.70 12.77 24.67
N ALA A 128 1.76 14.09 24.88
CA ALA A 128 0.92 15.06 24.16
C ALA A 128 1.16 15.03 22.64
N ASP A 129 2.43 14.92 22.22
CA ASP A 129 2.78 14.78 20.81
C ASP A 129 2.22 13.48 20.21
N LEU A 130 2.34 12.36 20.93
CA LEU A 130 1.78 11.07 20.50
C LEU A 130 0.24 11.10 20.44
N CYS A 131 -0.43 11.82 21.36
CA CYS A 131 -1.88 12.06 21.25
C CYS A 131 -2.23 12.77 19.94
N SER A 132 -1.48 13.80 19.57
CA SER A 132 -1.68 14.53 18.31
C SER A 132 -1.47 13.64 17.07
N VAL A 133 -0.53 12.70 17.14
CA VAL A 133 -0.33 11.69 16.07
C VAL A 133 -1.53 10.76 15.99
N ALA A 134 -1.97 10.20 17.12
CA ALA A 134 -3.11 9.28 17.19
C ALA A 134 -4.39 9.93 16.65
N GLU A 135 -4.68 11.17 17.03
CA GLU A 135 -5.83 11.93 16.55
C GLU A 135 -5.81 12.15 15.02
N ARG A 136 -4.61 12.42 14.45
CA ARG A 136 -4.46 12.53 12.99
C ARG A 136 -4.69 11.19 12.30
N HIS A 137 -4.14 10.10 12.83
CA HIS A 137 -4.36 8.75 12.29
C HIS A 137 -5.85 8.42 12.27
N ASP A 138 -6.54 8.63 13.39
CA ASP A 138 -7.98 8.40 13.52
C ASP A 138 -8.80 9.26 12.56
N ALA A 139 -8.40 10.52 12.37
CA ALA A 139 -9.07 11.41 11.42
C ALA A 139 -8.91 10.92 9.96
N HIS A 140 -7.74 10.43 9.60
CA HIS A 140 -7.48 9.87 8.26
C HIS A 140 -8.30 8.59 8.03
N VAL A 141 -8.30 7.69 9.02
CA VAL A 141 -9.07 6.43 8.98
C VAL A 141 -10.57 6.72 8.86
N ARG A 142 -11.12 7.60 9.72
CA ARG A 142 -12.54 7.98 9.63
C ARG A 142 -12.92 8.56 8.27
N ARG A 143 -12.04 9.37 7.67
CA ARG A 143 -12.27 9.91 6.31
C ARG A 143 -12.29 8.80 5.25
N PHE A 144 -11.37 7.85 5.35
CA PHE A 144 -11.32 6.70 4.45
C PHE A 144 -12.61 5.86 4.54
N VAL A 145 -13.03 5.51 5.77
CA VAL A 145 -14.27 4.74 6.04
C VAL A 145 -15.50 5.47 5.50
N ALA A 146 -15.58 6.78 5.71
CA ALA A 146 -16.70 7.59 5.21
C ALA A 146 -16.79 7.59 3.66
N GLY A 147 -15.63 7.50 2.98
CA GLY A 147 -15.59 7.39 1.52
C GLY A 147 -15.87 5.97 0.99
N HIS A 148 -15.67 4.94 1.81
CA HIS A 148 -15.76 3.52 1.40
C HIS A 148 -16.58 2.69 2.41
N PRO A 149 -17.86 2.99 2.64
CA PRO A 149 -18.65 2.41 3.74
C PRO A 149 -18.90 0.90 3.62
N GLY A 150 -18.70 0.32 2.44
CA GLY A 150 -18.88 -1.12 2.19
C GLY A 150 -17.58 -1.95 2.28
N VAL A 151 -16.46 -1.34 2.60
CA VAL A 151 -15.15 -2.01 2.62
C VAL A 151 -14.82 -2.45 4.05
N PRO A 152 -14.67 -3.77 4.32
CA PRO A 152 -14.21 -4.25 5.61
C PRO A 152 -12.84 -3.66 5.95
N MET A 153 -12.66 -3.23 7.20
CA MET A 153 -11.40 -2.63 7.63
C MET A 153 -11.03 -3.10 9.03
N SER A 154 -9.74 -3.38 9.20
CA SER A 154 -9.12 -3.64 10.50
C SER A 154 -7.92 -2.73 10.71
N THR A 155 -7.58 -2.46 11.97
CA THR A 155 -6.42 -1.65 12.34
C THR A 155 -5.41 -2.47 13.13
N VAL A 156 -4.12 -2.20 12.91
CA VAL A 156 -3.02 -2.84 13.65
C VAL A 156 -2.18 -1.74 14.29
N PRO A 157 -1.95 -1.79 15.59
CA PRO A 157 -1.12 -0.80 16.28
C PRO A 157 0.34 -0.88 15.82
N ALA A 158 1.05 0.25 15.92
CA ALA A 158 2.49 0.28 15.73
C ALA A 158 3.18 -0.56 16.80
N SER A 159 4.08 -1.45 16.37
CA SER A 159 4.94 -2.19 17.28
C SER A 159 6.11 -1.32 17.72
N ALA A 160 6.58 -1.50 18.95
CA ALA A 160 7.78 -0.82 19.47
C ALA A 160 9.08 -1.34 18.81
N THR A 161 9.05 -2.56 18.26
CA THR A 161 10.16 -3.22 17.60
C THR A 161 9.72 -3.81 16.27
N ASP A 162 10.65 -4.04 15.37
CA ASP A 162 10.37 -4.74 14.12
C ASP A 162 9.90 -6.18 14.39
N ILE A 163 8.91 -6.60 13.63
CA ILE A 163 8.32 -7.94 13.74
C ILE A 163 9.07 -8.87 12.77
N HIS A 164 9.84 -9.79 13.33
CA HIS A 164 10.69 -10.73 12.58
C HIS A 164 10.62 -12.16 13.13
N ASP A 165 9.79 -12.41 14.14
CA ASP A 165 9.59 -13.71 14.77
C ASP A 165 8.13 -14.15 14.81
N LEU A 166 7.90 -15.40 15.22
CA LEU A 166 6.57 -15.99 15.28
C LEU A 166 5.68 -15.36 16.37
N ASP A 167 6.26 -14.86 17.44
CA ASP A 167 5.50 -14.27 18.55
C ASP A 167 4.98 -12.88 18.16
N GLY A 168 5.80 -12.10 17.49
CA GLY A 168 5.37 -10.84 16.87
C GLY A 168 4.27 -11.05 15.82
N LEU A 169 4.41 -12.08 14.97
CA LEU A 169 3.37 -12.43 13.99
C LEU A 169 2.06 -12.87 14.65
N ARG A 170 2.11 -13.62 15.73
CA ARG A 170 0.92 -14.00 16.53
C ARG A 170 0.24 -12.77 17.12
N ALA A 171 1.02 -11.82 17.63
CA ALA A 171 0.47 -10.56 18.16
C ALA A 171 -0.29 -9.78 17.09
N VAL A 172 0.24 -9.67 15.88
CA VAL A 172 -0.45 -9.07 14.72
C VAL A 172 -1.71 -9.85 14.37
N GLY A 173 -1.63 -11.19 14.32
CA GLY A 173 -2.79 -12.04 14.07
C GLY A 173 -3.91 -11.84 15.09
N THR A 174 -3.57 -11.71 16.38
CA THR A 174 -4.52 -11.41 17.46
C THR A 174 -5.16 -10.02 17.25
N ALA A 175 -4.36 -9.00 16.92
CA ALA A 175 -4.88 -7.67 16.65
C ALA A 175 -5.86 -7.65 15.48
N LEU A 176 -5.55 -8.36 14.39
CA LEU A 176 -6.43 -8.51 13.22
C LEU A 176 -7.73 -9.25 13.54
N ALA A 177 -7.71 -10.23 14.44
CA ALA A 177 -8.88 -10.99 14.84
C ALA A 177 -9.81 -10.23 15.83
N SER A 178 -9.30 -9.15 16.46
CA SER A 178 -10.03 -8.36 17.47
C SER A 178 -10.70 -7.11 16.90
N GLY A 179 -10.35 -6.71 15.68
CA GLY A 179 -10.87 -5.53 14.98
C GLY A 179 -11.90 -5.95 13.96
#